data_15a2020e4738fe60e43fb9ba81937181
#
_entry.id   15a2020e4738fe60e43fb9ba81937181
#
_cell.length_a   1.000
_cell.length_b   1.000
_cell.length_c   1.000
_cell.angle_alpha   90.00
_cell.angle_beta   90.00
_cell.angle_gamma   90.00
#
_symmetry.space_group_name_H-M   'P 1'
#
loop_
_entity.id
_entity.type
_entity.pdbx_description
1 polymer ?
#
loop_
_entity_poly.entity_id
_entity_poly.type
_entity_poly.pdbx_seq_one_letter_code
_entity_poly.pdbx_strand_id
1 'polypeptide(L)'
;KNVAKDNGKILSGICFALIIGFWCIATYGGLVSDLFLPSPTEVGKKIIEMAKDGSLWANCWESTARVLVGWIWSVIVALPVGMLMANSRKFCAFIQPIIEFARYLPVVALVPLTLLYLGIDETQKYTIIFLGTFFQLVLMVCDTVSGVDRNMINAAKTLGASKWQIYKEVIFPAALPGLMDDFRLTIGWAWTYLVVAEMVAASNGLGYMILKSQRYLATDTIFAGLILIGLIGLITDWIFRILTRIVAPWQERLGDKK
;
A
#
# COMPACT_ATOMS: atom_id res chain seq x y z
N LYS A 1 -10.62 10.82 -27.80
CA LYS A 1 -9.95 10.24 -26.60
C LYS A 1 -9.37 11.32 -25.64
N ASN A 2 -8.89 12.47 -26.15
CA ASN A 2 -8.36 13.54 -25.28
C ASN A 2 -9.44 14.30 -24.50
N VAL A 3 -10.62 14.51 -25.05
CA VAL A 3 -11.74 15.20 -24.37
C VAL A 3 -12.24 14.44 -23.13
N ALA A 4 -12.27 13.10 -23.18
CA ALA A 4 -12.66 12.27 -22.02
C ALA A 4 -11.63 12.30 -20.90
N LYS A 5 -10.34 12.50 -21.22
CA LYS A 5 -9.24 12.56 -20.23
C LYS A 5 -9.19 13.93 -19.52
N ASP A 6 -9.52 15.02 -20.21
CA ASP A 6 -9.61 16.36 -19.63
C ASP A 6 -10.86 16.51 -18.76
N ASN A 7 -12.00 15.98 -19.20
CA ASN A 7 -13.22 15.96 -18.39
C ASN A 7 -13.03 15.15 -17.10
N GLY A 8 -12.27 14.07 -17.10
CA GLY A 8 -11.96 13.28 -15.92
C GLY A 8 -11.19 14.07 -14.85
N LYS A 9 -10.21 14.88 -15.24
CA LYS A 9 -9.44 15.72 -14.31
C LYS A 9 -10.29 16.83 -13.71
N ILE A 10 -11.16 17.44 -14.54
CA ILE A 10 -12.08 18.49 -14.08
C ILE A 10 -13.09 17.92 -13.08
N LEU A 11 -13.68 16.76 -13.39
CA LEU A 11 -14.61 16.05 -12.48
C LEU A 11 -13.96 15.67 -11.15
N SER A 12 -12.73 15.17 -11.19
CA SER A 12 -11.98 14.88 -9.96
C SER A 12 -11.72 16.15 -9.14
N GLY A 13 -11.34 17.26 -9.78
CA GLY A 13 -11.16 18.56 -9.11
C GLY A 13 -12.45 19.06 -8.47
N ILE A 14 -13.59 18.93 -9.16
CA ILE A 14 -14.91 19.29 -8.63
C ILE A 14 -15.26 18.44 -7.41
N CYS A 15 -15.01 17.12 -7.46
CA CYS A 15 -15.27 16.23 -6.34
C CYS A 15 -14.47 16.64 -5.08
N PHE A 16 -13.17 16.90 -5.23
CA PHE A 16 -12.34 17.39 -4.12
C PHE A 16 -12.82 18.76 -3.61
N ALA A 17 -13.18 19.68 -4.50
CA ALA A 17 -13.70 21.00 -4.12
C ALA A 17 -15.02 20.88 -3.34
N LEU A 18 -15.91 19.96 -3.71
CA LEU A 18 -17.16 19.70 -3.00
C LEU A 18 -16.91 19.13 -1.60
N ILE A 19 -15.97 18.18 -1.45
CA ILE A 19 -15.62 17.61 -0.14
C ILE A 19 -15.03 18.69 0.78
N ILE A 20 -14.09 19.48 0.28
CA ILE A 20 -13.48 20.58 1.04
C ILE A 20 -14.53 21.66 1.35
N GLY A 21 -15.39 22.00 0.39
CA GLY A 21 -16.47 22.95 0.58
C GLY A 21 -17.47 22.51 1.64
N PHE A 22 -17.87 21.23 1.63
CA PHE A 22 -18.70 20.64 2.68
C PHE A 22 -18.02 20.70 4.05
N TRP A 23 -16.74 20.35 4.12
CA TRP A 23 -15.96 20.47 5.36
C TRP A 23 -15.93 21.92 5.87
N CYS A 24 -15.66 22.91 5.01
CA CYS A 24 -15.68 24.32 5.37
C CYS A 24 -17.06 24.76 5.88
N ILE A 25 -18.15 24.38 5.19
CA ILE A 25 -19.51 24.74 5.60
C ILE A 25 -19.85 24.12 6.96
N ALA A 26 -19.49 22.86 7.19
CA ALA A 26 -19.77 22.16 8.43
C ALA A 26 -19.06 22.79 9.63
N THR A 27 -17.80 23.23 9.44
CA THR A 27 -16.97 23.80 10.52
C THR A 27 -17.22 25.29 10.71
N TYR A 28 -17.09 26.12 9.68
CA TYR A 28 -17.28 27.57 9.80
C TYR A 28 -18.75 27.96 9.93
N GLY A 29 -19.69 27.14 9.47
CA GLY A 29 -21.12 27.31 9.67
C GLY A 29 -21.62 26.95 11.07
N GLY A 30 -20.73 26.44 11.96
CA GLY A 30 -21.08 26.06 13.33
C GLY A 30 -22.01 24.86 13.44
N LEU A 31 -22.10 24.01 12.37
CA LEU A 31 -22.93 22.80 12.37
C LEU A 31 -22.35 21.70 13.26
N VAL A 32 -21.02 21.67 13.41
CA VAL A 32 -20.29 20.70 14.21
C VAL A 32 -19.31 21.45 15.12
N SER A 33 -19.19 21.02 16.38
CA SER A 33 -18.23 21.60 17.31
C SER A 33 -16.78 21.31 16.87
N ASP A 34 -15.88 22.27 17.02
CA ASP A 34 -14.45 22.18 16.70
C ASP A 34 -13.77 21.02 17.41
N LEU A 35 -14.31 20.60 18.57
CA LEU A 35 -13.83 19.43 19.30
C LEU A 35 -13.96 18.13 18.50
N PHE A 36 -14.98 18.01 17.66
CA PHE A 36 -15.24 16.79 16.87
C PHE A 36 -14.73 16.91 15.43
N LEU A 37 -14.86 18.09 14.85
CA LEU A 37 -14.44 18.36 13.48
C LEU A 37 -13.68 19.70 13.44
N PRO A 38 -12.34 19.68 13.50
CA PRO A 38 -11.54 20.89 13.43
C PRO A 38 -11.65 21.54 12.06
N SER A 39 -11.51 22.85 12.01
CA SER A 39 -11.55 23.59 10.76
C SER A 39 -10.31 23.30 9.90
N PRO A 40 -10.40 23.41 8.55
CA PRO A 40 -9.24 23.25 7.67
C PRO A 40 -8.07 24.16 8.04
N THR A 41 -8.36 25.36 8.56
CA THR A 41 -7.33 26.30 8.99
C THR A 41 -6.62 25.86 10.28
N GLU A 42 -7.32 25.25 11.22
CA GLU A 42 -6.72 24.71 12.45
C GLU A 42 -5.81 23.52 12.12
N VAL A 43 -6.30 22.59 11.30
CA VAL A 43 -5.47 21.46 10.82
C VAL A 43 -4.24 21.95 10.07
N GLY A 44 -4.39 22.95 9.19
CA GLY A 44 -3.27 23.56 8.47
C GLY A 44 -2.26 24.22 9.39
N LYS A 45 -2.71 24.99 10.39
CA LYS A 45 -1.83 25.59 11.42
C LYS A 45 -1.08 24.51 12.19
N LYS A 46 -1.76 23.42 12.57
CA LYS A 46 -1.16 22.30 13.30
C LYS A 46 -0.08 21.61 12.49
N ILE A 47 -0.31 21.35 11.20
CA ILE A 47 0.70 20.80 10.29
C ILE A 47 1.93 21.71 10.21
N ILE A 48 1.73 23.03 10.11
CA ILE A 48 2.83 24.01 10.07
C ILE A 48 3.60 24.05 11.40
N GLU A 49 2.91 23.99 12.54
CA GLU A 49 3.51 23.90 13.86
C GLU A 49 4.41 22.65 13.98
N MET A 50 3.86 21.48 13.64
CA MET A 50 4.59 20.21 13.65
C MET A 50 5.76 20.17 12.65
N ALA A 51 5.66 20.91 11.55
CA ALA A 51 6.76 21.04 10.60
C ALA A 51 7.91 21.89 11.15
N LYS A 52 7.58 22.93 11.94
CA LYS A 52 8.56 23.84 12.56
C LYS A 52 9.27 23.22 13.77
N ASP A 53 8.55 22.45 14.58
CA ASP A 53 9.14 21.77 15.75
C ASP A 53 9.88 20.47 15.40
N GLY A 54 9.80 20.04 14.12
CA GLY A 54 10.45 18.84 13.61
C GLY A 54 9.69 17.53 13.86
N SER A 55 8.63 17.53 14.65
CA SER A 55 7.88 16.33 15.02
C SER A 55 7.19 15.69 13.80
N LEU A 56 6.74 16.48 12.83
CA LEU A 56 6.16 15.99 11.57
C LEU A 56 7.17 15.11 10.82
N TRP A 57 8.37 15.63 10.62
CA TRP A 57 9.40 14.92 9.85
C TRP A 57 9.86 13.64 10.53
N ALA A 58 10.04 13.68 11.85
CA ALA A 58 10.42 12.51 12.64
C ALA A 58 9.34 11.41 12.55
N ASN A 59 8.06 11.74 12.78
CA ASN A 59 6.97 10.76 12.72
C ASN A 59 6.76 10.22 11.31
N CYS A 60 6.83 11.08 10.27
CA CYS A 60 6.72 10.64 8.88
C CYS A 60 7.84 9.69 8.49
N TRP A 61 9.07 9.96 8.90
CA TRP A 61 10.23 9.12 8.61
C TRP A 61 10.11 7.74 9.25
N GLU A 62 9.82 7.70 10.56
CA GLU A 62 9.64 6.46 11.30
C GLU A 62 8.54 5.58 10.70
N SER A 63 7.38 6.16 10.44
CA SER A 63 6.26 5.45 9.82
C SER A 63 6.60 4.94 8.42
N THR A 64 7.26 5.77 7.59
CA THR A 64 7.67 5.38 6.25
C THR A 64 8.72 4.27 6.28
N ALA A 65 9.69 4.35 7.16
CA ALA A 65 10.71 3.30 7.32
C ALA A 65 10.07 1.97 7.72
N ARG A 66 9.11 1.97 8.66
CA ARG A 66 8.38 0.77 9.08
C ARG A 66 7.59 0.14 7.93
N VAL A 67 6.86 0.96 7.17
CA VAL A 67 6.13 0.48 5.98
C VAL A 67 7.07 -0.17 5.00
N LEU A 68 8.15 0.50 4.64
CA LEU A 68 9.10 0.00 3.65
C LEU A 68 9.76 -1.30 4.11
N VAL A 69 10.24 -1.38 5.34
CA VAL A 69 10.89 -2.59 5.86
C VAL A 69 9.91 -3.76 5.89
N GLY A 70 8.74 -3.62 6.51
CA GLY A 70 7.76 -4.70 6.62
C GLY A 70 7.24 -5.16 5.26
N TRP A 71 6.98 -4.22 4.35
CA TRP A 71 6.51 -4.51 3.01
C TRP A 71 7.61 -5.13 2.12
N ILE A 72 8.86 -4.66 2.17
CA ILE A 72 9.98 -5.25 1.42
C ILE A 72 10.18 -6.71 1.82
N TRP A 73 10.14 -7.03 3.10
CA TRP A 73 10.19 -8.42 3.58
C TRP A 73 9.03 -9.24 3.02
N SER A 74 7.83 -8.66 2.96
CA SER A 74 6.69 -9.32 2.34
C SER A 74 6.96 -9.62 0.85
N VAL A 75 7.48 -8.67 0.09
CA VAL A 75 7.82 -8.85 -1.33
C VAL A 75 8.90 -9.91 -1.53
N ILE A 76 9.99 -9.87 -0.73
CA ILE A 76 11.10 -10.82 -0.82
C ILE A 76 10.62 -12.26 -0.65
N VAL A 77 9.65 -12.50 0.24
CA VAL A 77 9.14 -13.85 0.49
C VAL A 77 7.97 -14.21 -0.42
N ALA A 78 7.05 -13.28 -0.67
CA ALA A 78 5.84 -13.54 -1.46
C ALA A 78 6.15 -13.76 -2.94
N LEU A 79 7.11 -13.02 -3.50
CA LEU A 79 7.47 -13.14 -4.91
C LEU A 79 7.92 -14.57 -5.27
N PRO A 80 8.94 -15.16 -4.63
CA PRO A 80 9.34 -16.54 -4.95
C PRO A 80 8.25 -17.57 -4.64
N VAL A 81 7.49 -17.41 -3.54
CA VAL A 81 6.40 -18.34 -3.20
C VAL A 81 5.29 -18.30 -4.25
N GLY A 82 4.80 -17.11 -4.63
CA GLY A 82 3.77 -16.95 -5.65
C GLY A 82 4.22 -17.43 -7.02
N MET A 83 5.48 -17.18 -7.40
CA MET A 83 6.07 -17.68 -8.62
C MET A 83 6.17 -19.22 -8.64
N LEU A 84 6.53 -19.85 -7.53
CA LEU A 84 6.54 -21.31 -7.40
C LEU A 84 5.12 -21.90 -7.49
N MET A 85 4.13 -21.24 -6.89
CA MET A 85 2.72 -21.64 -7.00
C MET A 85 2.25 -21.58 -8.46
N ALA A 86 2.54 -20.52 -9.19
CA ALA A 86 2.19 -20.37 -10.59
C ALA A 86 2.82 -21.45 -11.50
N ASN A 87 4.05 -21.85 -11.18
CA ASN A 87 4.82 -22.81 -12.00
C ASN A 87 4.56 -24.28 -11.65
N SER A 88 4.10 -24.61 -10.45
CA SER A 88 3.92 -25.98 -9.96
C SER A 88 2.52 -26.23 -9.42
N ARG A 89 1.71 -26.99 -10.17
CA ARG A 89 0.36 -27.39 -9.71
C ARG A 89 0.36 -28.13 -8.38
N LYS A 90 1.38 -28.96 -8.13
CA LYS A 90 1.50 -29.73 -6.88
C LYS A 90 1.80 -28.79 -5.70
N PHE A 91 2.73 -27.86 -5.87
CA PHE A 91 3.07 -26.88 -4.85
C PHE A 91 1.91 -25.92 -4.59
N CYS A 92 1.24 -25.45 -5.65
CA CYS A 92 0.04 -24.63 -5.54
C CYS A 92 -1.06 -25.36 -4.74
N ALA A 93 -1.42 -26.58 -5.11
CA ALA A 93 -2.44 -27.36 -4.41
C ALA A 93 -2.11 -27.64 -2.93
N PHE A 94 -0.82 -27.72 -2.59
CA PHE A 94 -0.37 -27.92 -1.22
C PHE A 94 -0.44 -26.65 -0.37
N ILE A 95 0.03 -25.51 -0.90
CA ILE A 95 0.19 -24.29 -0.10
C ILE A 95 -1.02 -23.34 -0.18
N GLN A 96 -1.76 -23.34 -1.29
CA GLN A 96 -2.88 -22.43 -1.55
C GLN A 96 -3.94 -22.46 -0.45
N PRO A 97 -4.42 -23.62 0.05
CA PRO A 97 -5.45 -23.63 1.11
C PRO A 97 -4.99 -22.93 2.39
N ILE A 98 -3.68 -23.05 2.71
CA ILE A 98 -3.08 -22.42 3.89
C ILE A 98 -3.04 -20.90 3.71
N ILE A 99 -2.57 -20.44 2.53
CA ILE A 99 -2.50 -19.01 2.22
C ILE A 99 -3.91 -18.40 2.17
N GLU A 100 -4.86 -19.07 1.54
CA GLU A 100 -6.25 -18.63 1.47
C GLU A 100 -6.91 -18.55 2.85
N PHE A 101 -6.66 -19.50 3.72
CA PHE A 101 -7.15 -19.43 5.10
C PHE A 101 -6.49 -18.25 5.85
N ALA A 102 -5.17 -18.13 5.76
CA ALA A 102 -4.41 -17.14 6.51
C ALA A 102 -4.76 -15.68 6.10
N ARG A 103 -5.07 -15.41 4.83
CA ARG A 103 -5.45 -14.06 4.38
C ARG A 103 -6.78 -13.56 4.96
N TYR A 104 -7.66 -14.46 5.42
CA TYR A 104 -8.91 -14.10 6.06
C TYR A 104 -8.75 -13.81 7.56
N LEU A 105 -7.59 -14.14 8.15
CA LEU A 105 -7.34 -13.81 9.53
C LEU A 105 -7.18 -12.29 9.68
N PRO A 106 -7.97 -11.63 10.54
CA PRO A 106 -7.82 -10.20 10.77
C PRO A 106 -6.47 -9.94 11.44
N VAL A 107 -5.57 -9.26 10.72
CA VAL A 107 -4.21 -8.98 11.20
C VAL A 107 -4.21 -8.24 12.54
N VAL A 108 -5.21 -7.39 12.77
CA VAL A 108 -5.41 -6.70 14.06
C VAL A 108 -5.53 -7.71 15.24
N ALA A 109 -6.18 -8.85 15.00
CA ALA A 109 -6.34 -9.90 16.03
C ALA A 109 -5.02 -10.64 16.32
N LEU A 110 -4.03 -10.54 15.42
CA LEU A 110 -2.69 -11.12 15.62
C LEU A 110 -1.76 -10.21 16.45
N VAL A 111 -2.12 -8.95 16.65
CA VAL A 111 -1.29 -7.99 17.42
C VAL A 111 -0.94 -8.49 18.82
N PRO A 112 -1.88 -9.00 19.65
CA PRO A 112 -1.53 -9.52 20.97
C PRO A 112 -0.54 -10.69 20.92
N LEU A 113 -0.67 -11.58 19.92
CA LEU A 113 0.24 -12.70 19.73
C LEU A 113 1.64 -12.23 19.33
N THR A 114 1.72 -11.29 18.39
CA THR A 114 3.02 -10.74 17.98
C THR A 114 3.70 -9.99 19.11
N LEU A 115 2.97 -9.29 19.97
CA LEU A 115 3.51 -8.67 21.18
C LEU A 115 4.04 -9.70 22.18
N LEU A 116 3.31 -10.80 22.36
CA LEU A 116 3.71 -11.87 23.28
C LEU A 116 5.02 -12.54 22.85
N TYR A 117 5.19 -12.78 21.54
CA TYR A 117 6.36 -13.49 21.00
C TYR A 117 7.54 -12.60 20.67
N LEU A 118 7.31 -11.36 20.22
CA LEU A 118 8.33 -10.45 19.70
C LEU A 118 8.59 -9.25 20.63
N GLY A 119 7.76 -9.06 21.67
CA GLY A 119 7.86 -7.88 22.54
C GLY A 119 7.37 -6.59 21.85
N ILE A 120 7.77 -5.44 22.44
CA ILE A 120 7.34 -4.09 22.01
C ILE A 120 8.38 -3.46 21.05
N ASP A 121 9.19 -4.26 20.39
CA ASP A 121 10.25 -3.80 19.50
C ASP A 121 9.76 -3.46 18.08
N GLU A 122 10.65 -2.86 17.28
CA GLU A 122 10.37 -2.56 15.87
C GLU A 122 10.05 -3.83 15.05
N THR A 123 10.62 -4.97 15.41
CA THR A 123 10.36 -6.28 14.78
C THR A 123 8.89 -6.65 14.82
N GLN A 124 8.17 -6.33 15.91
CA GLN A 124 6.74 -6.57 16.03
C GLN A 124 5.96 -5.76 14.98
N LYS A 125 6.31 -4.48 14.79
CA LYS A 125 5.65 -3.60 13.82
C LYS A 125 5.89 -4.06 12.39
N TYR A 126 7.15 -4.43 12.06
CA TYR A 126 7.48 -5.02 10.75
C TYR A 126 6.70 -6.30 10.48
N THR A 127 6.54 -7.15 11.52
CA THR A 127 5.82 -8.43 11.40
C THR A 127 4.33 -8.21 11.12
N ILE A 128 3.68 -7.24 11.76
CA ILE A 128 2.28 -6.91 11.49
C ILE A 128 2.10 -6.43 10.04
N ILE A 129 2.97 -5.55 9.55
CA ILE A 129 2.93 -5.07 8.17
C ILE A 129 3.20 -6.22 7.19
N PHE A 130 4.19 -7.08 7.50
CA PHE A 130 4.49 -8.28 6.74
C PHE A 130 3.27 -9.20 6.63
N LEU A 131 2.69 -9.61 7.75
CA LEU A 131 1.54 -10.52 7.78
C LEU A 131 0.32 -9.94 7.04
N GLY A 132 0.10 -8.63 7.17
CA GLY A 132 -1.00 -7.94 6.52
C GLY A 132 -0.89 -7.89 5.00
N THR A 133 0.32 -7.92 4.47
CA THR A 133 0.55 -7.81 3.03
C THR A 133 0.94 -9.14 2.37
N PHE A 134 1.64 -10.01 3.07
CA PHE A 134 2.26 -11.23 2.54
C PHE A 134 1.26 -12.20 1.90
N PHE A 135 0.25 -12.63 2.65
CA PHE A 135 -0.66 -13.68 2.18
C PHE A 135 -1.42 -13.27 0.92
N GLN A 136 -1.87 -12.04 0.88
CA GLN A 136 -2.56 -11.51 -0.29
C GLN A 136 -1.59 -11.31 -1.46
N LEU A 137 -0.39 -10.81 -1.21
CA LEU A 137 0.62 -10.61 -2.25
C LEU A 137 1.04 -11.92 -2.91
N VAL A 138 1.16 -13.02 -2.14
CA VAL A 138 1.47 -14.35 -2.70
C VAL A 138 0.43 -14.76 -3.75
N LEU A 139 -0.86 -14.59 -3.45
CA LEU A 139 -1.93 -14.95 -4.39
C LEU A 139 -1.94 -14.02 -5.61
N MET A 140 -1.77 -12.71 -5.41
CA MET A 140 -1.69 -11.76 -6.52
C MET A 140 -0.54 -12.09 -7.46
N VAL A 141 0.65 -12.35 -6.93
CA VAL A 141 1.82 -12.78 -7.72
C VAL A 141 1.53 -14.09 -8.48
N CYS A 142 0.90 -15.08 -7.82
CA CYS A 142 0.52 -16.34 -8.45
C CYS A 142 -0.44 -16.09 -9.63
N ASP A 143 -1.46 -15.26 -9.44
CA ASP A 143 -2.46 -14.95 -10.47
C ASP A 143 -1.83 -14.17 -11.63
N THR A 144 -1.02 -13.16 -11.34
CA THR A 144 -0.33 -12.34 -12.34
C THR A 144 0.61 -13.19 -13.21
N VAL A 145 1.41 -14.06 -12.59
CA VAL A 145 2.33 -14.94 -13.33
C VAL A 145 1.58 -16.02 -14.12
N SER A 146 0.51 -16.57 -13.56
CA SER A 146 -0.34 -17.57 -14.24
C SER A 146 -1.13 -16.97 -15.40
N GLY A 147 -1.41 -15.67 -15.36
CA GLY A 147 -2.15 -14.91 -16.38
C GLY A 147 -1.32 -14.58 -17.64
N VAL A 148 -0.04 -14.91 -17.70
CA VAL A 148 0.79 -14.68 -18.89
C VAL A 148 0.26 -15.48 -20.08
N ASP A 149 0.16 -14.82 -21.26
CA ASP A 149 -0.40 -15.40 -22.48
C ASP A 149 0.32 -16.70 -22.87
N ARG A 150 -0.45 -17.78 -22.93
CA ARG A 150 0.03 -19.10 -23.30
C ARG A 150 0.58 -19.15 -24.73
N ASN A 151 0.14 -18.28 -25.63
CA ASN A 151 0.65 -18.21 -26.99
C ASN A 151 2.13 -17.77 -27.00
N MET A 152 2.53 -16.85 -26.14
CA MET A 152 3.93 -16.44 -25.97
C MET A 152 4.79 -17.60 -25.49
N ILE A 153 4.28 -18.36 -24.51
CA ILE A 153 4.96 -19.52 -23.95
C ILE A 153 5.09 -20.63 -25.01
N ASN A 154 4.04 -20.88 -25.79
CA ASN A 154 4.05 -21.90 -26.84
C ASN A 154 4.97 -21.53 -27.99
N ALA A 155 4.99 -20.26 -28.41
CA ALA A 155 5.92 -19.77 -29.44
C ALA A 155 7.38 -20.00 -29.03
N ALA A 156 7.74 -19.67 -27.77
CA ALA A 156 9.08 -19.91 -27.24
C ALA A 156 9.44 -21.41 -27.21
N LYS A 157 8.50 -22.28 -26.87
CA LYS A 157 8.69 -23.74 -26.92
C LYS A 157 8.94 -24.23 -28.34
N THR A 158 8.21 -23.72 -29.33
CA THR A 158 8.38 -24.07 -30.74
C THR A 158 9.76 -23.69 -31.27
N LEU A 159 10.33 -22.59 -30.74
CA LEU A 159 11.69 -22.13 -31.03
C LEU A 159 12.77 -22.92 -30.25
N GLY A 160 12.41 -23.95 -29.47
CA GLY A 160 13.34 -24.81 -28.75
C GLY A 160 13.85 -24.22 -27.43
N ALA A 161 13.21 -23.18 -26.89
CA ALA A 161 13.62 -22.60 -25.62
C ALA A 161 13.44 -23.59 -24.45
N SER A 162 14.47 -23.66 -23.59
CA SER A 162 14.43 -24.45 -22.37
C SER A 162 13.43 -23.88 -21.36
N LYS A 163 12.98 -24.68 -20.37
CA LYS A 163 12.06 -24.23 -19.31
C LYS A 163 12.56 -22.98 -18.58
N TRP A 164 13.86 -22.90 -18.32
CA TRP A 164 14.47 -21.77 -17.64
C TRP A 164 14.49 -20.51 -18.51
N GLN A 165 14.79 -20.65 -19.82
CA GLN A 165 14.73 -19.53 -20.77
C GLN A 165 13.30 -19.00 -20.90
N ILE A 166 12.31 -19.90 -21.04
CA ILE A 166 10.88 -19.50 -21.08
C ILE A 166 10.51 -18.70 -19.82
N TYR A 167 10.97 -19.16 -18.67
CA TYR A 167 10.68 -18.50 -17.41
C TYR A 167 11.31 -17.10 -17.33
N LYS A 168 12.63 -17.02 -17.59
CA LYS A 168 13.42 -15.81 -17.43
C LYS A 168 13.15 -14.76 -18.53
N GLU A 169 12.96 -15.22 -19.77
CA GLU A 169 12.93 -14.34 -20.96
C GLU A 169 11.50 -14.07 -21.47
N VAL A 170 10.52 -14.89 -21.06
CA VAL A 170 9.13 -14.74 -21.50
C VAL A 170 8.20 -14.46 -20.32
N ILE A 171 8.11 -15.38 -19.35
CA ILE A 171 7.12 -15.29 -18.28
C ILE A 171 7.41 -14.10 -17.37
N PHE A 172 8.62 -13.98 -16.86
CA PHE A 172 8.97 -12.93 -15.90
C PHE A 172 8.85 -11.53 -16.50
N PRO A 173 9.40 -11.23 -17.71
CA PRO A 173 9.22 -9.92 -18.33
C PRO A 173 7.75 -9.63 -18.69
N ALA A 174 6.98 -10.63 -19.14
CA ALA A 174 5.57 -10.44 -19.46
C ALA A 174 4.71 -10.18 -18.21
N ALA A 175 5.03 -10.80 -17.08
CA ALA A 175 4.35 -10.61 -15.81
C ALA A 175 4.74 -9.29 -15.10
N LEU A 176 5.92 -8.74 -15.40
CA LEU A 176 6.53 -7.63 -14.67
C LEU A 176 5.62 -6.40 -14.50
N PRO A 177 4.88 -5.93 -15.53
CA PRO A 177 3.92 -4.84 -15.36
C PRO A 177 2.83 -5.14 -14.33
N GLY A 178 2.25 -6.34 -14.36
CA GLY A 178 1.25 -6.79 -13.40
C GLY A 178 1.82 -6.91 -11.98
N LEU A 179 3.05 -7.45 -11.85
CA LEU A 179 3.74 -7.50 -10.57
C LEU A 179 3.97 -6.11 -9.97
N MET A 180 4.29 -5.11 -10.78
CA MET A 180 4.42 -3.73 -10.32
C MET A 180 3.08 -3.15 -9.84
N ASP A 181 1.97 -3.51 -10.47
CA ASP A 181 0.63 -3.14 -10.01
C ASP A 181 0.28 -3.85 -8.69
N ASP A 182 0.63 -5.14 -8.53
CA ASP A 182 0.47 -5.90 -7.29
C ASP A 182 1.26 -5.25 -6.13
N PHE A 183 2.51 -4.85 -6.38
CA PHE A 183 3.36 -4.16 -5.42
C PHE A 183 2.77 -2.81 -5.02
N ARG A 184 2.27 -2.04 -5.98
CA ARG A 184 1.62 -0.75 -5.75
C ARG A 184 0.38 -0.87 -4.87
N LEU A 185 -0.46 -1.88 -5.13
CA LEU A 185 -1.67 -2.11 -4.33
C LEU A 185 -1.32 -2.53 -2.91
N THR A 186 -0.38 -3.45 -2.75
CA THR A 186 -0.02 -4.00 -1.43
C THR A 186 0.72 -3.02 -0.54
N ILE A 187 1.54 -2.13 -1.09
CA ILE A 187 2.15 -1.06 -0.28
C ILE A 187 1.08 -0.06 0.21
N GLY A 188 0.01 0.15 -0.55
CA GLY A 188 -1.14 0.93 -0.09
C GLY A 188 -1.80 0.31 1.15
N TRP A 189 -1.94 -1.01 1.19
CA TRP A 189 -2.44 -1.73 2.37
C TRP A 189 -1.46 -1.72 3.55
N ALA A 190 -0.16 -1.73 3.27
CA ALA A 190 0.87 -1.65 4.30
C ALA A 190 0.70 -0.40 5.19
N TRP A 191 0.29 0.74 4.62
CA TRP A 191 -0.04 1.96 5.38
C TRP A 191 -1.19 1.76 6.38
N THR A 192 -2.20 0.97 6.02
CA THR A 192 -3.31 0.64 6.92
C THR A 192 -2.84 -0.21 8.09
N TYR A 193 -2.03 -1.24 7.83
CA TYR A 193 -1.48 -2.11 8.87
C TYR A 193 -0.45 -1.42 9.76
N LEU A 194 0.31 -0.46 9.21
CA LEU A 194 1.19 0.40 9.98
C LEU A 194 0.46 1.12 11.11
N VAL A 195 -0.67 1.78 10.78
CA VAL A 195 -1.44 2.53 11.78
C VAL A 195 -1.82 1.63 12.97
N VAL A 196 -2.28 0.41 12.67
CA VAL A 196 -2.62 -0.58 13.71
C VAL A 196 -1.41 -0.96 14.56
N ALA A 197 -0.27 -1.24 13.93
CA ALA A 197 0.96 -1.62 14.63
C ALA A 197 1.46 -0.47 15.52
N GLU A 198 1.44 0.77 15.03
CA GLU A 198 1.90 1.94 15.77
C GLU A 198 0.96 2.33 16.92
N MET A 199 -0.35 2.18 16.74
CA MET A 199 -1.32 2.48 17.81
C MET A 199 -1.15 1.58 19.04
N VAL A 200 -0.67 0.35 18.87
CA VAL A 200 -0.59 -0.61 19.98
C VAL A 200 0.80 -0.63 20.63
N ALA A 201 1.86 -0.53 19.85
CA ALA A 201 3.21 -0.87 20.32
C ALA A 201 4.29 0.18 20.00
N ALA A 202 3.92 1.39 19.53
CA ALA A 202 4.91 2.41 19.22
C ALA A 202 5.02 3.50 20.31
N SER A 203 6.19 4.16 20.35
CA SER A 203 6.46 5.38 21.11
C SER A 203 6.60 6.62 20.22
N ASN A 204 6.62 6.42 18.90
CA ASN A 204 6.74 7.43 17.84
C ASN A 204 6.06 6.94 16.57
N GLY A 205 5.89 7.82 15.60
CA GLY A 205 5.21 7.56 14.33
C GLY A 205 3.83 8.20 14.25
N LEU A 206 3.26 8.21 13.03
CA LEU A 206 1.97 8.87 12.74
C LEU A 206 0.80 8.19 13.46
N GLY A 207 0.76 6.86 13.50
CA GLY A 207 -0.28 6.11 14.20
C GLY A 207 -0.23 6.31 15.72
N TYR A 208 0.97 6.31 16.30
CA TYR A 208 1.17 6.65 17.71
C TYR A 208 0.71 8.08 18.01
N MET A 209 1.08 9.04 17.16
CA MET A 209 0.67 10.43 17.31
C MET A 209 -0.85 10.57 17.31
N ILE A 210 -1.54 9.89 16.39
CA ILE A 210 -3.02 9.86 16.33
C ILE A 210 -3.61 9.32 17.63
N LEU A 211 -3.13 8.17 18.12
CA LEU A 211 -3.62 7.58 19.37
C LEU A 211 -3.37 8.47 20.59
N LYS A 212 -2.17 9.07 20.67
CA LYS A 212 -1.83 10.00 21.73
C LYS A 212 -2.76 11.22 21.71
N SER A 213 -2.99 11.78 20.54
CA SER A 213 -3.87 12.96 20.35
C SER A 213 -5.33 12.65 20.72
N GLN A 214 -5.80 11.43 20.46
CA GLN A 214 -7.12 10.97 20.88
C GLN A 214 -7.30 11.05 22.39
N ARG A 215 -6.29 10.69 23.17
CA ARG A 215 -6.34 10.73 24.64
C ARG A 215 -6.45 12.15 25.20
N TYR A 216 -5.98 13.14 24.45
CA TYR A 216 -6.03 14.56 24.81
C TYR A 216 -7.13 15.33 24.08
N LEU A 217 -7.97 14.65 23.30
CA LEU A 217 -9.03 15.23 22.46
C LEU A 217 -8.48 16.30 21.48
N ALA A 218 -7.21 16.17 21.07
CA ALA A 218 -6.57 17.06 20.10
C ALA A 218 -6.93 16.60 18.67
N THR A 219 -8.16 16.86 18.26
CA THR A 219 -8.72 16.41 16.98
C THR A 219 -8.01 17.02 15.77
N ASP A 220 -7.53 18.25 15.88
CA ASP A 220 -6.68 18.92 14.88
C ASP A 220 -5.44 18.08 14.51
N THR A 221 -4.78 17.50 15.53
CA THR A 221 -3.61 16.65 15.35
C THR A 221 -3.98 15.27 14.76
N ILE A 222 -5.16 14.72 15.12
CA ILE A 222 -5.67 13.48 14.53
C ILE A 222 -5.91 13.69 13.03
N PHE A 223 -6.62 14.75 12.65
CA PHE A 223 -6.87 15.07 11.24
C PHE A 223 -5.58 15.36 10.47
N ALA A 224 -4.64 16.09 11.09
CA ALA A 224 -3.31 16.30 10.52
C ALA A 224 -2.60 14.97 10.22
N GLY A 225 -2.60 14.04 11.17
CA GLY A 225 -2.01 12.71 11.00
C GLY A 225 -2.66 11.90 9.89
N LEU A 226 -4.00 11.89 9.80
CA LEU A 226 -4.73 11.19 8.74
C LEU A 226 -4.43 11.78 7.35
N ILE A 227 -4.39 13.10 7.23
CA ILE A 227 -4.03 13.78 5.98
C ILE A 227 -2.59 13.45 5.58
N LEU A 228 -1.65 13.46 6.52
CA LEU A 228 -0.25 13.12 6.27
C LEU A 228 -0.09 11.68 5.77
N ILE A 229 -0.76 10.71 6.41
CA ILE A 229 -0.75 9.31 5.94
C ILE A 229 -1.30 9.22 4.52
N GLY A 230 -2.43 9.88 4.25
CA GLY A 230 -3.03 9.91 2.92
C GLY A 230 -2.10 10.53 1.86
N LEU A 231 -1.43 11.65 2.18
CA LEU A 231 -0.48 12.31 1.28
C LEU A 231 0.74 11.44 1.00
N ILE A 232 1.33 10.81 2.03
CA ILE A 232 2.48 9.91 1.84
C ILE A 232 2.06 8.68 1.04
N GLY A 233 0.86 8.14 1.29
CA GLY A 233 0.29 7.05 0.49
C GLY A 233 0.15 7.43 -0.99
N LEU A 234 -0.35 8.63 -1.30
CA LEU A 234 -0.45 9.15 -2.67
C LEU A 234 0.93 9.35 -3.33
N ILE A 235 1.90 9.87 -2.58
CA ILE A 235 3.29 10.01 -3.05
C ILE A 235 3.87 8.64 -3.37
N THR A 236 3.65 7.66 -2.50
CA THR A 236 4.09 6.27 -2.70
C THR A 236 3.46 5.68 -3.97
N ASP A 237 2.14 5.83 -4.17
CA ASP A 237 1.46 5.39 -5.40
C ASP A 237 2.03 6.05 -6.65
N TRP A 238 2.31 7.35 -6.60
CA TRP A 238 2.92 8.09 -7.70
C TRP A 238 4.34 7.60 -8.03
N ILE A 239 5.16 7.33 -7.01
CA ILE A 239 6.50 6.73 -7.18
C ILE A 239 6.40 5.38 -7.88
N PHE A 240 5.47 4.50 -7.47
CA PHE A 240 5.27 3.20 -8.12
C PHE A 240 4.84 3.33 -9.58
N ARG A 241 3.99 4.29 -9.92
CA ARG A 241 3.63 4.57 -11.32
C ARG A 241 4.83 4.96 -12.18
N ILE A 242 5.75 5.76 -11.62
CA ILE A 242 6.99 6.11 -12.32
C ILE A 242 7.88 4.88 -12.46
N LEU A 243 8.06 4.10 -11.38
CA LEU A 243 8.86 2.88 -11.40
C LEU A 243 8.34 1.88 -12.44
N THR A 244 7.02 1.68 -12.52
CA THR A 244 6.40 0.81 -13.54
C THR A 244 6.77 1.25 -14.96
N ARG A 245 6.75 2.54 -15.26
CA ARG A 245 7.13 3.07 -16.59
C ARG A 245 8.61 2.83 -16.93
N ILE A 246 9.48 2.92 -15.91
CA ILE A 246 10.93 2.69 -16.09
C ILE A 246 11.22 1.21 -16.26
N VAL A 247 10.59 0.35 -15.46
CA VAL A 247 10.86 -1.09 -15.39
C VAL A 247 10.15 -1.86 -16.51
N ALA A 248 8.99 -1.39 -16.96
CA ALA A 248 8.17 -2.02 -18.00
C ALA A 248 7.76 -1.04 -19.13
N PRO A 249 8.70 -0.43 -19.85
CA PRO A 249 8.40 0.60 -20.86
C PRO A 249 7.59 0.09 -22.06
N TRP A 250 7.54 -1.24 -22.25
CA TRP A 250 6.76 -1.87 -23.32
C TRP A 250 5.25 -1.87 -23.06
N GLN A 251 4.80 -1.67 -21.82
CA GLN A 251 3.37 -1.63 -21.46
C GLN A 251 2.65 -0.43 -22.12
N GLU A 252 3.26 0.75 -22.13
CA GLU A 252 2.67 1.95 -22.74
C GLU A 252 2.49 1.80 -24.25
N ARG A 253 3.43 1.10 -24.93
CA ARG A 253 3.36 0.84 -26.38
C ARG A 253 2.21 -0.10 -26.78
N LEU A 254 1.77 -0.97 -25.87
CA LEU A 254 0.65 -1.88 -26.10
C LEU A 254 -0.71 -1.21 -25.79
N GLY A 255 -0.73 -0.26 -24.83
CA GLY A 255 -1.94 0.49 -24.43
C GLY A 255 -2.39 1.54 -25.46
N ASP A 256 -1.48 2.11 -26.26
CA ASP A 256 -1.82 3.10 -27.30
C ASP A 256 -2.42 2.47 -28.59
N LYS A 257 -2.45 1.15 -28.68
CA LYS A 257 -3.00 0.41 -29.85
C LYS A 257 -4.43 -0.10 -29.67
N LYS A 258 -5.11 0.27 -28.59
CA LYS A 258 -6.52 -0.08 -28.36
C LYS A 258 -7.44 1.16 -28.45
#